data_dc035f9e732660765392ae1e63796f7e
#
_entry.id   dc035f9e732660765392ae1e63796f7e
#
_cell.length_a   1.000
_cell.length_b   1.000
_cell.length_c   1.000
_cell.angle_alpha   90.00
_cell.angle_beta   90.00
_cell.angle_gamma   90.00
#
_symmetry.space_group_name_H-M   'P 1'
#
loop_
_entity.id
_entity.type
_entity.pdbx_description
1 polymer ?
#
loop_
_entity_poly.entity_id
_entity_poly.type
_entity_poly.pdbx_seq_one_letter_code
_entity_poly.pdbx_strand_id
1 'polypeptide(L)'
;MRKQDEEILGTYFRLEEYQKQRLRFERLLHPEQFKWSGPTPTMSATKKIKLAELEKIGFGESFYRRMADGEKAARKELEDLAENHPLWEYIKPIRGFAKYLAGAFIAAGGDIERPATASAFWKGMGLDVLADGTVPRRTRGDKQTTRRIPAFPHVTRIGEQIRQQMLRQNPCYQELYHRHKADYQARYPERPKMFAHKHGLRIAQKILYAALWEKWRQACGLPAPFPYVFDILKHDSGRRFTIEDFYSKPG
;
A
#
# COMPACT_ATOMS: atom_id res chain seq x y z
N MET A 1 -5.38 -17.61 -13.33
CA MET A 1 -4.67 -16.55 -12.56
C MET A 1 -5.41 -15.23 -12.62
N ARG A 2 -5.72 -14.63 -13.78
CA ARG A 2 -6.56 -13.39 -13.86
C ARG A 2 -7.84 -13.45 -13.01
N LYS A 3 -8.56 -14.57 -13.03
CA LYS A 3 -9.78 -14.72 -12.23
C LYS A 3 -9.52 -14.62 -10.73
N GLN A 4 -8.40 -15.18 -10.24
CA GLN A 4 -8.02 -15.10 -8.83
C GLN A 4 -7.60 -13.68 -8.45
N ASP A 5 -6.86 -12.98 -9.30
CA ASP A 5 -6.46 -11.58 -9.07
C ASP A 5 -7.69 -10.66 -9.02
N GLU A 6 -8.68 -10.89 -9.88
CA GLU A 6 -9.97 -10.17 -9.89
C GLU A 6 -10.78 -10.44 -8.62
N GLU A 7 -10.78 -11.67 -8.13
CA GLU A 7 -11.46 -12.06 -6.89
C GLU A 7 -10.80 -11.39 -5.66
N ILE A 8 -9.47 -11.41 -5.60
CA ILE A 8 -8.69 -10.71 -4.56
C ILE A 8 -9.00 -9.20 -4.59
N LEU A 9 -9.00 -8.60 -5.78
CA LEU A 9 -9.32 -7.18 -5.94
C LEU A 9 -10.76 -6.86 -5.49
N GLY A 10 -11.73 -7.67 -5.88
CA GLY A 10 -13.13 -7.51 -5.48
C GLY A 10 -13.31 -7.63 -3.98
N THR A 11 -12.65 -8.60 -3.35
CA THR A 11 -12.69 -8.80 -1.89
C THR A 11 -12.00 -7.65 -1.16
N TYR A 12 -10.89 -7.14 -1.68
CA TYR A 12 -10.23 -5.96 -1.14
C TYR A 12 -11.15 -4.72 -1.17
N PHE A 13 -11.86 -4.47 -2.26
CA PHE A 13 -12.80 -3.36 -2.33
C PHE A 13 -13.98 -3.51 -1.38
N ARG A 14 -14.51 -4.72 -1.19
CA ARG A 14 -15.55 -4.98 -0.18
C ARG A 14 -15.05 -4.65 1.22
N LEU A 15 -13.85 -5.09 1.56
CA LEU A 15 -13.22 -4.79 2.84
C LEU A 15 -13.09 -3.27 3.06
N GLU A 16 -12.60 -2.54 2.06
CA GLU A 16 -12.47 -1.09 2.11
C GLU A 16 -13.82 -0.38 2.32
N GLU A 17 -14.87 -0.86 1.68
CA GLU A 17 -16.21 -0.29 1.84
C GLU A 17 -16.75 -0.54 3.25
N TYR A 18 -16.59 -1.75 3.80
CA TYR A 18 -16.96 -2.03 5.20
C TYR A 18 -16.22 -1.15 6.19
N GLN A 19 -14.90 -1.01 6.03
CA GLN A 19 -14.07 -0.13 6.87
C GLN A 19 -14.55 1.32 6.81
N LYS A 20 -14.79 1.81 5.61
CA LYS A 20 -15.27 3.18 5.39
C LYS A 20 -16.64 3.43 6.03
N GLN A 21 -17.57 2.51 5.88
CA GLN A 21 -18.91 2.59 6.49
C GLN A 21 -18.79 2.53 8.02
N ARG A 22 -18.05 1.57 8.58
CA ARG A 22 -17.82 1.45 10.01
C ARG A 22 -17.23 2.73 10.60
N LEU A 23 -16.11 3.23 10.03
CA LEU A 23 -15.46 4.46 10.50
C LEU A 23 -16.35 5.70 10.37
N ARG A 24 -17.20 5.75 9.35
CA ARG A 24 -18.17 6.82 9.20
C ARG A 24 -19.20 6.81 10.32
N PHE A 25 -19.72 5.63 10.68
CA PHE A 25 -20.67 5.47 11.77
C PHE A 25 -20.02 5.72 13.14
N GLU A 26 -18.83 5.19 13.37
CA GLU A 26 -18.07 5.40 14.59
C GLU A 26 -17.84 6.88 14.88
N ARG A 27 -17.51 7.68 13.86
CA ARG A 27 -17.39 9.14 13.99
C ARG A 27 -18.73 9.85 14.26
N LEU A 28 -19.84 9.27 13.85
CA LEU A 28 -21.16 9.82 14.10
C LEU A 28 -21.66 9.47 15.50
N LEU A 29 -21.36 8.26 16.00
CA LEU A 29 -21.77 7.79 17.32
C LEU A 29 -20.88 8.35 18.43
N HIS A 30 -19.57 8.48 18.18
CA HIS A 30 -18.57 8.89 19.17
C HIS A 30 -17.71 10.06 18.68
N PRO A 31 -18.30 11.23 18.37
CA PRO A 31 -17.56 12.37 17.85
C PRO A 31 -16.45 12.86 18.80
N GLU A 32 -16.61 12.67 20.11
CA GLU A 32 -15.64 13.05 21.14
C GLU A 32 -14.33 12.26 21.08
N GLN A 33 -14.34 11.06 20.52
CA GLN A 33 -13.15 10.19 20.40
C GLN A 33 -12.28 10.57 19.21
N PHE A 34 -12.81 11.34 18.27
CA PHE A 34 -12.11 11.79 17.07
C PHE A 34 -11.65 13.23 17.21
N LYS A 35 -10.35 13.42 17.54
CA LYS A 35 -9.71 14.75 17.48
C LYS A 35 -9.66 15.21 16.01
N TRP A 36 -10.63 16.00 15.62
CA TRP A 36 -10.66 16.65 14.32
C TRP A 36 -9.81 17.92 14.38
N SER A 37 -8.76 17.99 13.54
CA SER A 37 -7.90 19.19 13.45
C SER A 37 -8.43 20.28 12.51
N GLY A 38 -9.64 20.12 11.98
CA GLY A 38 -10.32 21.06 11.12
C GLY A 38 -11.65 21.59 11.72
N PRO A 39 -12.33 22.53 11.05
CA PRO A 39 -13.64 22.99 11.50
C PRO A 39 -14.58 21.79 11.59
N THR A 40 -15.17 21.57 12.76
CA THR A 40 -16.14 20.51 13.02
C THR A 40 -17.23 20.58 11.97
N PRO A 41 -17.48 19.50 11.18
CA PRO A 41 -18.58 19.54 10.23
C PRO A 41 -19.87 19.80 11.00
N THR A 42 -20.47 20.97 10.82
CA THR A 42 -21.74 21.30 11.45
C THR A 42 -22.79 20.37 10.83
N MET A 43 -23.14 19.32 11.56
CA MET A 43 -24.28 18.48 11.17
C MET A 43 -25.54 19.33 11.24
N SER A 44 -26.33 19.35 10.17
CA SER A 44 -27.63 20.03 10.19
C SER A 44 -28.50 19.50 11.34
N ALA A 45 -29.31 20.34 11.93
CA ALA A 45 -30.23 19.94 13.02
C ALA A 45 -31.06 18.70 12.65
N THR A 46 -31.52 18.61 11.42
CA THR A 46 -32.27 17.48 10.87
C THR A 46 -31.47 16.15 10.89
N LYS A 47 -30.13 16.19 10.61
CA LYS A 47 -29.29 15.00 10.71
C LYS A 47 -29.07 14.55 12.14
N LYS A 48 -28.95 15.49 13.09
CA LYS A 48 -28.82 15.17 14.52
C LYS A 48 -30.09 14.51 15.07
N ILE A 49 -31.25 15.00 14.71
CA ILE A 49 -32.56 14.44 15.13
C ILE A 49 -32.69 12.99 14.57
N LYS A 50 -32.45 12.78 13.28
CA LYS A 50 -32.52 11.45 12.68
C LYS A 50 -31.53 10.46 13.32
N LEU A 51 -30.33 10.90 13.71
CA LEU A 51 -29.36 10.05 14.38
C LEU A 51 -29.85 9.63 15.77
N ALA A 52 -30.37 10.58 16.57
CA ALA A 52 -30.92 10.31 17.89
C ALA A 52 -32.13 9.38 17.85
N GLU A 53 -32.96 9.47 16.81
CA GLU A 53 -34.07 8.54 16.59
C GLU A 53 -33.56 7.13 16.25
N LEU A 54 -32.54 7.01 15.41
CA LEU A 54 -31.92 5.73 15.05
C LEU A 54 -31.21 5.06 16.25
N GLU A 55 -30.59 5.87 17.12
CA GLU A 55 -29.97 5.38 18.35
C GLU A 55 -31.01 4.83 19.34
N LYS A 56 -32.17 5.49 19.49
CA LYS A 56 -33.26 5.03 20.36
C LYS A 56 -33.78 3.65 19.98
N ILE A 57 -33.77 3.29 18.71
CA ILE A 57 -34.20 1.97 18.23
C ILE A 57 -33.06 0.97 18.09
N GLY A 58 -31.84 1.30 18.60
CA GLY A 58 -30.66 0.43 18.51
C GLY A 58 -30.09 0.23 17.11
N PHE A 59 -30.57 1.00 16.12
CA PHE A 59 -30.16 0.82 14.72
C PHE A 59 -28.67 1.12 14.53
N GLY A 60 -28.14 2.13 15.20
CA GLY A 60 -26.73 2.55 15.07
C GLY A 60 -25.77 1.43 15.49
N GLU A 61 -26.01 0.80 16.64
CA GLU A 61 -25.19 -0.29 17.15
C GLU A 61 -25.32 -1.56 16.30
N SER A 62 -26.55 -1.91 15.93
CA SER A 62 -26.82 -3.07 15.03
C SER A 62 -26.15 -2.90 13.68
N PHE A 63 -26.18 -1.69 13.11
CA PHE A 63 -25.49 -1.39 11.85
C PHE A 63 -23.97 -1.45 12.01
N TYR A 64 -23.44 -0.84 13.08
CA TYR A 64 -22.01 -0.87 13.36
C TYR A 64 -21.48 -2.29 13.49
N ARG A 65 -22.18 -3.15 14.26
CA ARG A 65 -21.82 -4.57 14.40
C ARG A 65 -21.81 -5.28 13.04
N ARG A 66 -22.84 -5.10 12.22
CA ARG A 66 -22.84 -5.68 10.85
C ARG A 66 -21.68 -5.23 9.99
N MET A 67 -21.30 -3.95 10.06
CA MET A 67 -20.15 -3.45 9.32
C MET A 67 -18.83 -4.02 9.86
N ALA A 68 -18.69 -4.14 11.17
CA ALA A 68 -17.53 -4.74 11.81
C ALA A 68 -17.39 -6.24 11.49
N ASP A 69 -18.49 -6.98 11.52
CA ASP A 69 -18.52 -8.40 11.17
C ASP A 69 -18.22 -8.60 9.67
N GLY A 70 -18.80 -7.76 8.81
CA GLY A 70 -18.51 -7.76 7.38
C GLY A 70 -17.05 -7.43 7.08
N GLU A 71 -16.47 -6.45 7.77
CA GLU A 71 -15.03 -6.13 7.69
C GLU A 71 -14.16 -7.32 8.07
N LYS A 72 -14.48 -7.97 9.20
CA LYS A 72 -13.75 -9.14 9.69
C LYS A 72 -13.84 -10.32 8.72
N ALA A 73 -15.04 -10.58 8.18
CA ALA A 73 -15.27 -11.64 7.21
C ALA A 73 -14.53 -11.38 5.90
N ALA A 74 -14.63 -10.16 5.33
CA ALA A 74 -13.94 -9.78 4.11
C ALA A 74 -12.42 -9.78 4.27
N ARG A 75 -11.91 -9.41 5.46
CA ARG A 75 -10.48 -9.49 5.77
C ARG A 75 -9.98 -10.93 5.78
N LYS A 76 -10.73 -11.82 6.45
CA LYS A 76 -10.38 -13.25 6.46
C LYS A 76 -10.38 -13.84 5.06
N GLU A 77 -11.42 -13.55 4.28
CA GLU A 77 -11.50 -14.00 2.88
C GLU A 77 -10.32 -13.48 2.05
N LEU A 78 -9.91 -12.21 2.21
CA LEU A 78 -8.74 -11.65 1.54
C LEU A 78 -7.44 -12.37 1.95
N GLU A 79 -7.30 -12.71 3.22
CA GLU A 79 -6.15 -13.44 3.75
C GLU A 79 -6.10 -14.88 3.20
N ASP A 80 -7.25 -15.55 3.12
CA ASP A 80 -7.38 -16.90 2.58
C ASP A 80 -7.09 -16.92 1.06
N LEU A 81 -7.61 -15.96 0.30
CA LEU A 81 -7.32 -15.80 -1.12
C LEU A 81 -5.83 -15.50 -1.37
N ALA A 82 -5.22 -14.65 -0.54
CA ALA A 82 -3.80 -14.33 -0.65
C ALA A 82 -2.92 -15.57 -0.37
N GLU A 83 -3.30 -16.42 0.58
CA GLU A 83 -2.59 -17.65 0.92
C GLU A 83 -2.63 -18.68 -0.21
N ASN A 84 -3.69 -18.70 -0.98
CA ASN A 84 -3.83 -19.57 -2.15
C ASN A 84 -3.23 -18.98 -3.43
N HIS A 85 -2.71 -17.76 -3.39
CA HIS A 85 -2.12 -17.12 -4.56
C HIS A 85 -0.65 -17.55 -4.77
N PRO A 86 -0.20 -17.84 -6.02
CA PRO A 86 1.17 -18.31 -6.31
C PRO A 86 2.29 -17.43 -5.75
N LEU A 87 2.06 -16.12 -5.61
CA LEU A 87 3.02 -15.19 -5.04
C LEU A 87 3.23 -15.40 -3.53
N TRP A 88 2.27 -16.03 -2.84
CA TRP A 88 2.31 -16.22 -1.39
C TRP A 88 3.55 -16.97 -0.92
N GLU A 89 3.98 -18.01 -1.65
CA GLU A 89 5.17 -18.79 -1.29
C GLU A 89 6.44 -17.93 -1.23
N TYR A 90 6.48 -16.84 -1.98
CA TYR A 90 7.60 -15.89 -1.96
C TYR A 90 7.42 -14.76 -0.93
N ILE A 91 6.18 -14.43 -0.57
CA ILE A 91 5.89 -13.40 0.44
C ILE A 91 5.97 -13.96 1.86
N LYS A 92 5.48 -15.18 2.06
CA LYS A 92 5.39 -15.86 3.37
C LYS A 92 6.68 -15.80 4.21
N PRO A 93 7.88 -15.98 3.65
CA PRO A 93 9.13 -15.90 4.41
C PRO A 93 9.54 -14.47 4.79
N ILE A 94 8.90 -13.43 4.23
CA ILE A 94 9.26 -12.03 4.46
C ILE A 94 8.70 -11.59 5.81
N ARG A 95 9.56 -11.38 6.80
CA ARG A 95 9.15 -10.87 8.08
C ARG A 95 8.57 -9.45 7.95
N GLY A 96 7.38 -9.24 8.49
CA GLY A 96 6.66 -7.97 8.40
C GLY A 96 5.67 -7.88 7.24
N PHE A 97 5.59 -8.91 6.40
CA PHE A 97 4.64 -8.95 5.29
C PHE A 97 3.53 -9.98 5.56
N ALA A 98 2.58 -9.60 6.43
CA ALA A 98 1.48 -10.47 6.84
C ALA A 98 0.49 -10.75 5.69
N LYS A 99 -0.34 -11.82 5.83
CA LYS A 99 -1.34 -12.26 4.82
C LYS A 99 -2.23 -11.13 4.30
N TYR A 100 -2.75 -10.29 5.20
CA TYR A 100 -3.54 -9.11 4.80
C TYR A 100 -2.76 -8.17 3.86
N LEU A 101 -1.48 -7.87 4.18
CA LEU A 101 -0.66 -7.01 3.34
C LEU A 101 -0.33 -7.67 2.00
N ALA A 102 -0.20 -9.00 1.98
CA ALA A 102 -0.03 -9.75 0.73
C ALA A 102 -1.26 -9.62 -0.16
N GLY A 103 -2.46 -9.85 0.38
CA GLY A 103 -3.71 -9.66 -0.36
C GLY A 103 -3.90 -8.24 -0.86
N ALA A 104 -3.63 -7.24 0.00
CA ALA A 104 -3.69 -5.84 -0.37
C ALA A 104 -2.66 -5.46 -1.45
N PHE A 105 -1.45 -6.02 -1.38
CA PHE A 105 -0.40 -5.82 -2.39
C PHE A 105 -0.78 -6.41 -3.74
N ILE A 106 -1.32 -7.64 -3.76
CA ILE A 106 -1.81 -8.30 -4.97
C ILE A 106 -2.96 -7.49 -5.59
N ALA A 107 -3.93 -7.07 -4.76
CA ALA A 107 -5.03 -6.22 -5.21
C ALA A 107 -4.53 -4.89 -5.81
N ALA A 108 -3.54 -4.26 -5.19
CA ALA A 108 -2.94 -3.01 -5.68
C ALA A 108 -2.14 -3.20 -6.97
N GLY A 109 -1.43 -4.32 -7.10
CA GLY A 109 -0.65 -4.67 -8.28
C GLY A 109 -1.53 -4.98 -9.50
N GLY A 110 -2.72 -5.52 -9.25
CA GLY A 110 -3.71 -5.86 -10.28
C GLY A 110 -3.18 -6.90 -11.28
N ASP A 111 -3.50 -6.72 -12.54
CA ASP A 111 -3.08 -7.63 -13.62
C ASP A 111 -1.56 -7.53 -13.87
N ILE A 112 -0.80 -8.52 -13.41
CA ILE A 112 0.68 -8.56 -13.52
C ILE A 112 1.17 -8.74 -14.97
N GLU A 113 0.32 -9.10 -15.92
CA GLU A 113 0.69 -9.19 -17.32
C GLU A 113 0.99 -7.82 -17.92
N ARG A 114 0.28 -6.76 -17.44
CA ARG A 114 0.40 -5.39 -17.97
C ARG A 114 1.76 -4.73 -17.74
N PRO A 115 2.34 -4.75 -16.53
CA PRO A 115 3.64 -4.13 -16.32
C PRO A 115 4.77 -5.06 -16.81
N ALA A 116 5.16 -4.93 -18.07
CA ALA A 116 6.24 -5.73 -18.66
C ALA A 116 7.62 -5.47 -18.03
N THR A 117 7.79 -4.36 -17.29
CA THR A 117 9.03 -4.00 -16.60
C THR A 117 8.76 -3.60 -15.14
N ALA A 118 9.77 -3.74 -14.28
CA ALA A 118 9.69 -3.27 -12.89
C ALA A 118 9.36 -1.76 -12.80
N SER A 119 9.87 -0.96 -13.72
CA SER A 119 9.58 0.48 -13.79
C SER A 119 8.11 0.76 -14.10
N ALA A 120 7.50 -0.01 -15.01
CA ALA A 120 6.07 0.08 -15.29
C ALA A 120 5.23 -0.34 -14.07
N PHE A 121 5.68 -1.38 -13.34
CA PHE A 121 5.06 -1.80 -12.09
C PHE A 121 5.15 -0.71 -11.02
N TRP A 122 6.33 -0.12 -10.79
CA TRP A 122 6.49 0.98 -9.85
C TRP A 122 5.54 2.15 -10.14
N LYS A 123 5.36 2.47 -11.43
CA LYS A 123 4.44 3.51 -11.85
C LYS A 123 2.99 3.19 -11.46
N GLY A 124 2.54 1.96 -11.70
CA GLY A 124 1.24 1.47 -11.24
C GLY A 124 1.10 1.52 -9.72
N MET A 125 2.17 1.21 -9.00
CA MET A 125 2.23 1.21 -7.53
C MET A 125 2.49 2.61 -6.91
N GLY A 126 2.38 3.69 -7.67
CA GLY A 126 2.52 5.07 -7.16
C GLY A 126 3.94 5.47 -6.78
N LEU A 127 4.94 4.74 -7.26
CA LEU A 127 6.36 5.04 -7.05
C LEU A 127 6.99 5.74 -8.27
N ASP A 128 6.18 6.40 -9.07
CA ASP A 128 6.59 7.15 -10.25
C ASP A 128 7.42 8.37 -9.88
N VAL A 129 8.32 8.75 -10.79
CA VAL A 129 9.11 9.98 -10.73
C VAL A 129 8.94 10.69 -12.07
N LEU A 130 8.64 11.97 -12.05
CA LEU A 130 8.56 12.79 -13.24
C LEU A 130 9.95 13.07 -13.82
N ALA A 131 10.02 13.52 -15.07
CA ALA A 131 11.29 13.84 -15.74
C ALA A 131 12.12 14.90 -14.99
N ASP A 132 11.46 15.78 -14.22
CA ASP A 132 12.11 16.78 -13.36
C ASP A 132 12.58 16.22 -12.01
N GLY A 133 12.49 14.90 -11.79
CA GLY A 133 12.85 14.23 -10.55
C GLY A 133 11.83 14.39 -9.42
N THR A 134 10.72 15.08 -9.64
CA THR A 134 9.67 15.25 -8.64
C THR A 134 8.71 14.05 -8.57
N VAL A 135 8.07 13.89 -7.42
CA VAL A 135 7.02 12.87 -7.23
C VAL A 135 5.68 13.43 -7.69
N PRO A 136 4.91 12.70 -8.52
CA PRO A 136 3.57 13.12 -8.90
C PRO A 136 2.72 13.42 -7.65
N ARG A 137 2.12 14.60 -7.61
CA ARG A 137 1.21 15.01 -6.51
C ARG A 137 -0.14 15.34 -7.10
N ARG A 138 -1.20 14.90 -6.42
CA ARG A 138 -2.55 15.35 -6.72
C ARG A 138 -2.73 16.77 -6.19
N THR A 139 -2.91 17.74 -7.05
CA THR A 139 -3.28 19.11 -6.67
C THR A 139 -4.80 19.25 -6.73
N ARG A 140 -5.40 19.80 -5.66
CA ARG A 140 -6.85 20.03 -5.60
C ARG A 140 -7.22 21.08 -6.67
N GLY A 141 -8.10 20.74 -7.59
CA GLY A 141 -8.57 21.65 -8.65
C GLY A 141 -7.84 21.57 -9.98
N ASP A 142 -6.77 20.80 -10.10
CA ASP A 142 -6.04 20.65 -11.34
C ASP A 142 -6.72 19.60 -12.25
N LYS A 143 -7.53 20.07 -13.19
CA LYS A 143 -8.25 19.23 -14.17
C LYS A 143 -7.35 18.72 -15.32
N GLN A 144 -6.15 19.24 -15.46
CA GLN A 144 -5.24 18.98 -16.58
C GLN A 144 -3.95 18.26 -16.20
N THR A 145 -3.84 17.66 -15.02
CA THR A 145 -2.62 16.94 -14.68
C THR A 145 -2.46 15.72 -15.56
N THR A 146 -1.52 15.80 -16.49
CA THR A 146 -0.83 14.68 -17.17
C THR A 146 -0.16 13.71 -16.17
N ARG A 147 -0.29 13.95 -14.89
CA ARG A 147 0.21 13.16 -13.77
C ARG A 147 -0.66 11.92 -13.62
N ARG A 148 -0.13 10.79 -14.03
CA ARG A 148 -0.79 9.50 -13.83
C ARG A 148 -0.90 9.22 -12.34
N ILE A 149 -2.10 9.40 -11.81
CA ILE A 149 -2.47 8.92 -10.47
C ILE A 149 -2.55 7.41 -10.59
N PRO A 150 -2.05 6.65 -9.59
CA PRO A 150 -2.27 5.21 -9.55
C PRO A 150 -3.75 4.92 -9.82
N ALA A 151 -4.02 3.89 -10.61
CA ALA A 151 -5.39 3.51 -11.00
C ALA A 151 -6.29 3.29 -9.76
N PHE A 152 -5.67 2.96 -8.62
CA PHE A 152 -6.35 2.72 -7.35
C PHE A 152 -5.96 3.77 -6.30
N PRO A 153 -6.93 4.51 -5.74
CA PRO A 153 -6.67 5.50 -4.69
C PRO A 153 -5.98 4.91 -3.45
N HIS A 154 -6.12 3.61 -3.24
CA HIS A 154 -5.62 2.90 -2.06
C HIS A 154 -4.16 2.46 -2.16
N VAL A 155 -3.57 2.44 -3.36
CA VAL A 155 -2.18 2.02 -3.59
C VAL A 155 -1.19 2.77 -2.69
N THR A 156 -1.35 4.07 -2.54
CA THR A 156 -0.49 4.88 -1.69
C THR A 156 -0.59 4.47 -0.21
N ARG A 157 -1.82 4.17 0.27
CA ARG A 157 -2.05 3.74 1.65
C ARG A 157 -1.49 2.34 1.90
N ILE A 158 -1.70 1.41 0.98
CA ILE A 158 -1.10 0.07 1.05
C ILE A 158 0.41 0.17 1.07
N GLY A 159 0.99 0.98 0.18
CA GLY A 159 2.42 1.24 0.15
C GLY A 159 2.96 1.81 1.46
N GLU A 160 2.21 2.69 2.13
CA GLU A 160 2.58 3.23 3.44
C GLU A 160 2.54 2.16 4.53
N GLN A 161 1.50 1.33 4.56
CA GLN A 161 1.38 0.23 5.53
C GLN A 161 2.53 -0.78 5.36
N ILE A 162 2.86 -1.15 4.13
CA ILE A 162 3.99 -2.04 3.84
C ILE A 162 5.30 -1.42 4.32
N ARG A 163 5.57 -0.14 3.99
CA ARG A 163 6.78 0.58 4.45
C ARG A 163 6.93 0.57 5.96
N GLN A 164 5.85 0.87 6.68
CA GLN A 164 5.87 0.91 8.14
C GLN A 164 6.15 -0.47 8.75
N GLN A 165 5.53 -1.52 8.25
CA GLN A 165 5.75 -2.87 8.75
C GLN A 165 7.14 -3.38 8.41
N MET A 166 7.60 -3.18 7.17
CA MET A 166 8.94 -3.57 6.73
C MET A 166 10.02 -2.83 7.50
N LEU A 167 9.87 -1.51 7.71
CA LEU A 167 10.82 -0.72 8.49
C LEU A 167 10.89 -1.17 9.97
N ARG A 168 9.80 -1.70 10.54
CA ARG A 168 9.79 -2.18 11.93
C ARG A 168 10.34 -3.58 12.07
N GLN A 169 10.19 -4.44 11.08
CA GLN A 169 10.36 -5.87 11.27
C GLN A 169 11.39 -6.52 10.36
N ASN A 170 11.76 -5.91 9.23
CA ASN A 170 12.63 -6.54 8.25
C ASN A 170 14.03 -5.92 8.25
N PRO A 171 15.08 -6.66 8.67
CA PRO A 171 16.44 -6.14 8.77
C PRO A 171 17.02 -5.67 7.42
N CYS A 172 16.79 -6.41 6.34
CA CYS A 172 17.26 -6.03 5.00
C CYS A 172 16.63 -4.72 4.55
N TYR A 173 15.32 -4.56 4.77
CA TYR A 173 14.63 -3.31 4.45
C TYR A 173 15.14 -2.12 5.28
N GLN A 174 15.44 -2.35 6.57
CA GLN A 174 16.05 -1.33 7.45
C GLN A 174 17.43 -0.91 6.95
N GLU A 175 18.28 -1.86 6.58
CA GLU A 175 19.61 -1.59 6.03
C GLU A 175 19.51 -0.74 4.76
N LEU A 176 18.69 -1.14 3.80
CA LEU A 176 18.41 -0.38 2.59
C LEU A 176 17.95 1.05 2.90
N TYR A 177 16.97 1.18 3.79
CA TYR A 177 16.47 2.49 4.19
C TYR A 177 17.56 3.38 4.78
N HIS A 178 18.34 2.87 5.74
CA HIS A 178 19.37 3.65 6.41
C HIS A 178 20.48 4.05 5.45
N ARG A 179 20.95 3.15 4.59
CA ARG A 179 21.97 3.42 3.58
C ARG A 179 21.51 4.54 2.64
N HIS A 180 20.39 4.42 1.99
CA HIS A 180 19.90 5.41 1.03
C HIS A 180 19.52 6.75 1.70
N LYS A 181 19.08 6.72 2.95
CA LYS A 181 18.87 7.94 3.73
C LYS A 181 20.18 8.67 3.99
N ALA A 182 21.23 7.95 4.40
CA ALA A 182 22.56 8.52 4.67
C ALA A 182 23.18 9.07 3.38
N ASP A 183 23.13 8.32 2.28
CA ASP A 183 23.64 8.74 0.96
C ASP A 183 22.97 10.03 0.47
N TYR A 184 21.64 10.12 0.63
CA TYR A 184 20.91 11.33 0.27
C TYR A 184 21.31 12.52 1.15
N GLN A 185 21.46 12.30 2.44
CA GLN A 185 21.83 13.34 3.39
C GLN A 185 23.26 13.86 3.17
N ALA A 186 24.19 12.97 2.82
CA ALA A 186 25.56 13.33 2.44
C ALA A 186 25.61 14.14 1.13
N ARG A 187 24.76 13.76 0.14
CA ARG A 187 24.69 14.45 -1.17
C ARG A 187 24.01 15.82 -1.09
N TYR A 188 23.07 15.99 -0.17
CA TYR A 188 22.24 17.21 -0.03
C TYR A 188 22.14 17.62 1.44
N PRO A 189 23.27 18.07 2.05
CA PRO A 189 23.32 18.39 3.49
C PRO A 189 22.41 19.57 3.86
N GLU A 190 22.14 20.48 2.91
CA GLU A 190 21.31 21.66 3.09
C GLU A 190 19.79 21.34 3.14
N ARG A 191 19.38 20.14 2.69
CA ARG A 191 17.97 19.79 2.65
C ARG A 191 17.45 19.29 4.00
N PRO A 192 16.19 19.60 4.35
CA PRO A 192 15.58 19.08 5.58
C PRO A 192 15.65 17.56 5.67
N LYS A 193 15.96 17.01 6.86
CA LYS A 193 16.11 15.57 7.14
C LYS A 193 14.90 14.72 6.68
N MET A 194 13.71 15.32 6.60
CA MET A 194 12.51 14.68 6.11
C MET A 194 12.63 14.23 4.63
N PHE A 195 13.37 14.97 3.81
CA PHE A 195 13.59 14.58 2.40
C PHE A 195 14.45 13.31 2.32
N ALA A 196 15.52 13.23 3.10
CA ALA A 196 16.37 12.04 3.19
C ALA A 196 15.56 10.82 3.71
N HIS A 197 14.70 11.03 4.72
CA HIS A 197 13.80 9.99 5.24
C HIS A 197 12.86 9.47 4.15
N LYS A 198 12.15 10.34 3.44
CA LYS A 198 11.25 9.96 2.35
C LYS A 198 11.97 9.29 1.19
N HIS A 199 13.18 9.77 0.86
CA HIS A 199 14.01 9.17 -0.18
C HIS A 199 14.40 7.73 0.17
N GLY A 200 14.97 7.51 1.36
CA GLY A 200 15.35 6.17 1.82
C GLY A 200 14.19 5.18 1.81
N LEU A 201 13.03 5.58 2.34
CA LEU A 201 11.81 4.75 2.30
C LEU A 201 11.38 4.40 0.88
N ARG A 202 11.43 5.38 -0.03
CA ARG A 202 11.02 5.19 -1.42
C ARG A 202 11.92 4.22 -2.17
N ILE A 203 13.25 4.34 -2.00
CA ILE A 203 14.20 3.45 -2.67
C ILE A 203 14.09 2.04 -2.12
N ALA A 204 14.06 1.85 -0.79
CA ALA A 204 13.87 0.54 -0.19
C ALA A 204 12.58 -0.14 -0.67
N GLN A 205 11.48 0.63 -0.78
CA GLN A 205 10.21 0.12 -1.32
C GLN A 205 10.31 -0.27 -2.80
N LYS A 206 11.00 0.52 -3.63
CA LYS A 206 11.21 0.18 -5.05
C LYS A 206 11.97 -1.12 -5.21
N ILE A 207 13.01 -1.34 -4.41
CA ILE A 207 13.81 -2.56 -4.44
C ILE A 207 12.95 -3.77 -4.05
N LEU A 208 12.23 -3.69 -2.94
CA LEU A 208 11.30 -4.75 -2.52
C LEU A 208 10.25 -5.05 -3.60
N TYR A 209 9.64 -4.02 -4.18
CA TYR A 209 8.60 -4.19 -5.19
C TYR A 209 9.14 -4.74 -6.50
N ALA A 210 10.39 -4.43 -6.88
CA ALA A 210 11.03 -5.04 -8.03
C ALA A 210 11.24 -6.55 -7.83
N ALA A 211 11.71 -6.95 -6.64
CA ALA A 211 11.90 -8.34 -6.29
C ALA A 211 10.56 -9.12 -6.26
N LEU A 212 9.51 -8.52 -5.69
CA LEU A 212 8.16 -9.11 -5.70
C LEU A 212 7.57 -9.19 -7.11
N TRP A 213 7.72 -8.16 -7.93
CA TRP A 213 7.28 -8.15 -9.32
C TRP A 213 7.95 -9.25 -10.14
N GLU A 214 9.26 -9.43 -9.98
CA GLU A 214 10.02 -10.48 -10.67
C GLU A 214 9.46 -11.87 -10.33
N LYS A 215 9.29 -12.17 -9.03
CA LYS A 215 8.75 -13.45 -8.58
C LYS A 215 7.31 -13.67 -9.00
N TRP A 216 6.50 -12.63 -8.95
CA TRP A 216 5.12 -12.72 -9.41
C TRP A 216 5.04 -13.08 -10.89
N ARG A 217 5.80 -12.40 -11.75
CA ARG A 217 5.85 -12.75 -13.17
C ARG A 217 6.39 -14.16 -13.42
N GLN A 218 7.44 -14.56 -12.71
CA GLN A 218 7.97 -15.92 -12.80
C GLN A 218 6.94 -16.98 -12.37
N ALA A 219 6.24 -16.75 -11.27
CA ALA A 219 5.15 -17.63 -10.81
C ALA A 219 4.00 -17.73 -11.83
N CYS A 220 3.88 -16.72 -12.70
CA CYS A 220 2.89 -16.63 -13.78
C CYS A 220 3.41 -17.18 -15.12
N GLY A 221 4.64 -17.67 -15.18
CA GLY A 221 5.26 -18.10 -16.45
C GLY A 221 5.54 -16.94 -17.41
N LEU A 222 5.57 -15.70 -16.91
CA LEU A 222 5.79 -14.49 -17.72
C LEU A 222 7.28 -14.10 -17.72
N PRO A 223 7.77 -13.50 -18.83
CA PRO A 223 9.12 -12.95 -18.86
C PRO A 223 9.30 -11.87 -17.78
N ALA A 224 10.36 -11.95 -17.01
CA ALA A 224 10.74 -10.97 -16.01
C ALA A 224 12.12 -10.38 -16.36
N PRO A 225 12.22 -9.45 -17.32
CA PRO A 225 13.49 -8.85 -17.71
C PRO A 225 14.08 -8.08 -16.53
N PHE A 226 15.39 -8.08 -16.46
CA PHE A 226 16.11 -7.40 -15.38
C PHE A 226 15.77 -5.90 -15.34
N PRO A 227 15.56 -5.30 -14.16
CA PRO A 227 15.25 -3.88 -14.08
C PRO A 227 16.40 -3.03 -14.62
N TYR A 228 16.12 -2.23 -15.65
CA TYR A 228 17.05 -1.33 -16.34
C TYR A 228 17.89 -0.45 -15.39
N VAL A 229 17.29 -0.03 -14.29
CA VAL A 229 17.93 0.84 -13.28
C VAL A 229 19.13 0.17 -12.61
N PHE A 230 19.12 -1.15 -12.45
CA PHE A 230 20.22 -1.90 -11.86
C PHE A 230 21.23 -2.37 -12.91
N ASP A 231 20.75 -2.70 -14.10
CA ASP A 231 21.58 -3.29 -15.15
C ASP A 231 22.37 -2.23 -15.94
N ILE A 232 21.73 -1.12 -16.29
CA ILE A 232 22.32 -0.09 -17.16
C ILE A 232 22.78 1.14 -16.39
N LEU A 233 21.99 1.63 -15.42
CA LEU A 233 22.35 2.83 -14.68
C LEU A 233 23.29 2.56 -13.49
N LYS A 234 23.56 1.30 -13.15
CA LYS A 234 24.42 0.89 -12.04
C LYS A 234 24.24 1.71 -10.78
N HIS A 235 22.99 2.08 -10.49
CA HIS A 235 22.63 3.01 -9.40
C HIS A 235 22.90 2.49 -8.00
N ASP A 236 23.23 1.21 -7.88
CA ASP A 236 23.66 0.65 -6.63
C ASP A 236 24.95 -0.15 -6.88
N SER A 237 25.88 -0.13 -5.99
CA SER A 237 27.21 -0.75 -5.93
C SER A 237 27.35 -2.20 -6.48
N GLY A 238 26.60 -2.55 -7.53
CA GLY A 238 26.67 -3.83 -8.23
C GLY A 238 25.94 -4.99 -7.55
N ARG A 239 25.34 -4.82 -6.37
CA ARG A 239 24.60 -5.88 -5.70
C ARG A 239 23.13 -5.88 -6.17
N ARG A 240 22.74 -6.98 -6.80
CA ARG A 240 21.33 -7.30 -7.06
C ARG A 240 20.66 -7.72 -5.76
N PHE A 241 19.53 -7.09 -5.42
CA PHE A 241 18.64 -7.56 -4.37
C PHE A 241 17.58 -8.48 -4.97
N THR A 242 17.48 -9.66 -4.41
CA THR A 242 16.45 -10.65 -4.73
C THR A 242 15.44 -10.71 -3.60
N ILE A 243 14.34 -11.43 -3.79
CA ILE A 243 13.35 -11.57 -2.74
C ILE A 243 13.89 -12.31 -1.52
N GLU A 244 14.83 -13.21 -1.74
CA GLU A 244 15.48 -14.03 -0.72
C GLU A 244 16.31 -13.19 0.27
N ASP A 245 16.79 -12.00 -0.15
CA ASP A 245 17.48 -11.05 0.74
C ASP A 245 16.54 -10.52 1.86
N PHE A 246 15.23 -10.48 1.58
CA PHE A 246 14.20 -10.03 2.54
C PHE A 246 13.68 -11.15 3.44
N TYR A 247 14.10 -12.40 3.22
CA TYR A 247 13.68 -13.51 4.06
C TYR A 247 14.29 -13.41 5.46
N SER A 248 13.53 -13.82 6.45
CA SER A 248 14.07 -13.99 7.78
C SER A 248 15.15 -15.07 7.74
N LYS A 249 16.35 -14.73 8.19
CA LYS A 249 17.35 -15.78 8.41
C LYS A 249 16.76 -16.77 9.43
N PRO A 250 16.85 -18.08 9.18
CA PRO A 250 16.55 -19.05 10.22
C PRO A 250 17.42 -18.72 11.43
N GLY A 251 16.78 -18.49 12.59
CA GLY A 251 17.46 -18.26 13.86
C GLY A 251 18.17 -19.52 14.35
#